data_8a9ebd555a72d82099621191120f9e03
#
_entry.id   8a9ebd555a72d82099621191120f9e03
#
_cell.length_a   1.000
_cell.length_b   1.000
_cell.length_c   1.000
_cell.angle_alpha   90.00
_cell.angle_beta   90.00
_cell.angle_gamma   90.00
#
_symmetry.space_group_name_H-M   'P 1'
#
loop_
_entity.id
_entity.type
_entity.pdbx_description
1 polymer ?
#
loop_
_entity_poly.entity_id
_entity_poly.type
_entity_poly.pdbx_seq_one_letter_code
_entity_poly.pdbx_strand_id
1 'polypeptide(L)'
;CALKTLRIDLYWSPDGPTAKTRITHWPTIHDLNFEHHPEWVPKNVAAYYRKQIRKGATQAQQIFTVSQWSAEDIANTYGIAPEKITLTYNAPQQQMKAGQIETSSPYFCAVGALTPRKNLRTLLLGFDHWVAKHPTATHRLKIAGVAHFKDPAFETVRNSLKHADRIDWLGRLSGPALESLYGGSTAYCMPSAMEGFGIPLVEAMQCGTAVIASKNSALTEVVGNAGLLVSTYDIEEWSAALQQITTENSIWRERALQRGDFFNWEQSAAAFIKALPE
;
A
#
# COMPACT_ATOMS: atom_id res chain seq x y z
N CYS A 1 17.41 -2.82 -32.30
CA CYS A 1 16.77 -2.40 -31.02
C CYS A 1 16.57 -0.88 -31.04
N ALA A 2 15.36 -0.40 -30.82
CA ALA A 2 14.99 1.04 -30.87
C ALA A 2 15.96 1.93 -30.07
N LEU A 3 16.37 1.49 -28.87
CA LEU A 3 17.29 2.24 -28.00
C LEU A 3 18.63 2.58 -28.66
N LYS A 4 19.20 1.67 -29.47
CA LYS A 4 20.44 1.94 -30.19
C LYS A 4 20.25 2.94 -31.33
N THR A 5 19.13 2.84 -32.04
CA THR A 5 18.79 3.78 -33.13
C THR A 5 18.60 5.19 -32.61
N LEU A 6 18.04 5.35 -31.38
CA LEU A 6 17.80 6.62 -30.74
C LEU A 6 19.01 7.22 -29.99
N ARG A 7 20.19 6.54 -30.03
CA ARG A 7 21.42 6.97 -29.33
C ARG A 7 21.19 7.23 -27.83
N ILE A 8 20.47 6.31 -27.17
CA ILE A 8 20.17 6.40 -25.73
C ILE A 8 21.37 5.93 -24.93
N ASP A 9 21.87 6.75 -24.02
CA ASP A 9 22.99 6.44 -23.12
C ASP A 9 22.52 5.79 -21.82
N LEU A 10 21.34 6.21 -21.31
CA LEU A 10 20.73 5.70 -20.10
C LEU A 10 19.26 5.32 -20.34
N TYR A 11 18.87 4.16 -19.88
CA TYR A 11 17.48 3.70 -19.89
C TYR A 11 16.98 3.50 -18.46
N TRP A 12 15.99 4.27 -18.06
CA TRP A 12 15.29 4.07 -16.80
C TRP A 12 13.96 3.30 -17.02
N SER A 13 13.72 2.27 -16.19
CA SER A 13 12.43 1.58 -16.15
C SER A 13 11.72 1.88 -14.83
N PRO A 14 10.59 2.59 -14.86
CA PRO A 14 9.87 3.00 -13.65
C PRO A 14 9.15 1.84 -12.97
N ASP A 15 8.98 0.72 -13.66
CA ASP A 15 8.30 -0.46 -13.13
C ASP A 15 8.84 -1.73 -13.80
N GLY A 16 9.16 -2.71 -12.96
CA GLY A 16 9.36 -4.11 -13.31
C GLY A 16 10.60 -4.46 -14.11
N PRO A 17 10.43 -5.46 -14.98
CA PRO A 17 11.55 -6.16 -15.60
C PRO A 17 12.36 -5.29 -16.55
N THR A 18 13.66 -5.54 -16.53
CA THR A 18 14.64 -4.81 -17.34
C THR A 18 14.61 -5.22 -18.82
N ALA A 19 14.83 -4.27 -19.72
CA ALA A 19 15.04 -4.57 -21.13
C ALA A 19 16.34 -5.34 -21.37
N LYS A 20 16.36 -6.24 -22.37
CA LYS A 20 17.59 -6.86 -22.87
C LYS A 20 18.38 -5.83 -23.68
N THR A 21 19.23 -5.07 -23.01
CA THR A 21 20.07 -4.05 -23.64
C THR A 21 21.47 -4.05 -23.04
N ARG A 22 22.45 -3.48 -23.77
CA ARG A 22 23.80 -3.17 -23.27
C ARG A 22 23.93 -1.70 -22.82
N ILE A 23 22.86 -0.93 -22.96
CA ILE A 23 22.79 0.46 -22.50
C ILE A 23 22.69 0.45 -20.98
N THR A 24 23.30 1.41 -20.33
CA THR A 24 23.18 1.63 -18.89
C THR A 24 21.70 1.65 -18.51
N HIS A 25 21.34 0.83 -17.53
CA HIS A 25 19.95 0.61 -17.15
C HIS A 25 19.77 0.81 -15.65
N TRP A 26 18.78 1.60 -15.30
CA TRP A 26 18.39 1.91 -13.94
C TRP A 26 16.95 1.45 -13.69
N PRO A 27 16.73 0.35 -12.97
CA PRO A 27 15.39 -0.11 -12.64
C PRO A 27 14.84 0.61 -11.40
N THR A 28 13.52 0.80 -11.36
CA THR A 28 12.79 1.00 -10.11
C THR A 28 12.22 -0.35 -9.68
N ILE A 29 12.51 -0.76 -8.44
CA ILE A 29 12.02 -2.00 -7.84
C ILE A 29 11.13 -1.61 -6.67
N HIS A 30 9.82 -1.84 -6.79
CA HIS A 30 8.84 -1.39 -5.79
C HIS A 30 8.81 -2.27 -4.55
N ASP A 31 8.86 -3.59 -4.73
CA ASP A 31 8.96 -4.60 -3.67
C ASP A 31 9.46 -5.95 -4.23
N LEU A 32 9.69 -6.90 -3.35
CA LEU A 32 10.10 -8.26 -3.69
C LEU A 32 9.06 -9.30 -3.22
N ASN A 33 7.77 -8.98 -3.26
CA ASN A 33 6.71 -9.90 -2.84
C ASN A 33 6.77 -11.25 -3.57
N PHE A 34 7.14 -11.25 -4.84
CA PHE A 34 7.30 -12.47 -5.66
C PHE A 34 8.50 -13.35 -5.24
N GLU A 35 9.47 -12.80 -4.51
CA GLU A 35 10.57 -13.58 -3.90
C GLU A 35 10.12 -14.22 -2.57
N HIS A 36 9.48 -13.44 -1.70
CA HIS A 36 9.11 -13.87 -0.36
C HIS A 36 7.81 -14.68 -0.34
N HIS A 37 6.86 -14.31 -1.19
CA HIS A 37 5.51 -14.87 -1.26
C HIS A 37 5.10 -15.21 -2.70
N PRO A 38 5.81 -16.16 -3.34
CA PRO A 38 5.51 -16.55 -4.73
C PRO A 38 4.10 -17.10 -4.93
N GLU A 39 3.46 -17.56 -3.85
CA GLU A 39 2.07 -18.05 -3.84
C GLU A 39 1.03 -16.96 -4.07
N TRP A 40 1.38 -15.69 -3.91
CA TRP A 40 0.43 -14.57 -4.14
C TRP A 40 0.28 -14.20 -5.62
N VAL A 41 1.12 -14.73 -6.48
CA VAL A 41 1.08 -14.51 -7.92
C VAL A 41 1.12 -15.85 -8.68
N PRO A 42 0.65 -15.91 -9.95
CA PRO A 42 0.76 -17.12 -10.75
C PRO A 42 2.23 -17.60 -10.86
N LYS A 43 2.44 -18.92 -10.76
CA LYS A 43 3.80 -19.52 -10.70
C LYS A 43 4.73 -19.08 -11.84
N ASN A 44 4.21 -18.98 -13.07
CA ASN A 44 4.96 -18.51 -14.24
C ASN A 44 5.33 -17.02 -14.11
N VAL A 45 4.50 -16.21 -13.50
CA VAL A 45 4.75 -14.78 -13.24
C VAL A 45 5.83 -14.65 -12.17
N ALA A 46 5.72 -15.35 -11.04
CA ALA A 46 6.75 -15.34 -9.99
C ALA A 46 8.13 -15.74 -10.55
N ALA A 47 8.20 -16.82 -11.30
CA ALA A 47 9.45 -17.30 -11.91
C ALA A 47 10.04 -16.27 -12.90
N TYR A 48 9.19 -15.62 -13.69
CA TYR A 48 9.60 -14.56 -14.61
C TYR A 48 10.17 -13.35 -13.87
N TYR A 49 9.45 -12.82 -12.87
CA TYR A 49 9.89 -11.65 -12.07
C TYR A 49 11.19 -11.96 -11.32
N ARG A 50 11.29 -13.08 -10.62
CA ARG A 50 12.52 -13.52 -9.95
C ARG A 50 13.72 -13.46 -10.87
N LYS A 51 13.60 -14.05 -12.06
CA LYS A 51 14.71 -14.08 -13.04
C LYS A 51 15.05 -12.68 -13.55
N GLN A 52 14.04 -11.88 -13.93
CA GLN A 52 14.29 -10.61 -14.62
C GLN A 52 14.71 -9.51 -13.65
N ILE A 53 14.02 -9.41 -12.49
CA ILE A 53 14.33 -8.38 -11.48
C ILE A 53 15.71 -8.64 -10.87
N ARG A 54 15.99 -9.87 -10.43
CA ARG A 54 17.33 -10.23 -9.90
C ARG A 54 18.43 -9.90 -10.90
N LYS A 55 18.26 -10.30 -12.16
CA LYS A 55 19.23 -9.99 -13.21
C LYS A 55 19.39 -8.48 -13.41
N GLY A 56 18.29 -7.76 -13.46
CA GLY A 56 18.31 -6.30 -13.59
C GLY A 56 19.03 -5.62 -12.44
N ALA A 57 18.68 -5.99 -11.20
CA ALA A 57 19.28 -5.44 -9.99
C ALA A 57 20.80 -5.68 -9.93
N THR A 58 21.25 -6.91 -10.21
CA THR A 58 22.68 -7.24 -10.16
C THR A 58 23.51 -6.56 -11.27
N GLN A 59 22.91 -6.21 -12.40
CA GLN A 59 23.57 -5.54 -13.51
C GLN A 59 23.44 -4.02 -13.49
N ALA A 60 22.53 -3.48 -12.69
CA ALA A 60 22.31 -2.05 -12.58
C ALA A 60 23.48 -1.34 -11.87
N GLN A 61 23.82 -0.14 -12.35
CA GLN A 61 24.72 0.76 -11.66
C GLN A 61 23.99 1.50 -10.54
N GLN A 62 22.72 1.82 -10.75
CA GLN A 62 21.82 2.49 -9.82
C GLN A 62 20.47 1.78 -9.84
N ILE A 63 19.84 1.67 -8.66
CA ILE A 63 18.49 1.14 -8.46
C ILE A 63 17.68 2.22 -7.75
N PHE A 64 16.44 2.41 -8.18
CA PHE A 64 15.47 3.21 -7.43
C PHE A 64 14.49 2.31 -6.72
N THR A 65 14.05 2.75 -5.55
CA THR A 65 13.00 2.06 -4.79
C THR A 65 12.15 3.05 -4.02
N VAL A 66 11.03 2.58 -3.49
CA VAL A 66 9.93 3.43 -3.03
C VAL A 66 9.78 3.54 -1.51
N SER A 67 10.61 2.82 -0.76
CA SER A 67 10.68 2.90 0.71
C SER A 67 12.06 2.46 1.21
N GLN A 68 12.41 2.89 2.42
CA GLN A 68 13.63 2.44 3.09
C GLN A 68 13.58 0.92 3.33
N TRP A 69 12.38 0.42 3.73
CA TRP A 69 12.17 -1.01 3.90
C TRP A 69 12.47 -1.81 2.61
N SER A 70 11.97 -1.35 1.46
CA SER A 70 12.25 -1.98 0.17
C SER A 70 13.73 -1.88 -0.21
N ALA A 71 14.41 -0.77 0.14
CA ALA A 71 15.85 -0.63 -0.10
C ALA A 71 16.65 -1.68 0.67
N GLU A 72 16.34 -1.87 1.95
CA GLU A 72 16.98 -2.89 2.80
C GLU A 72 16.67 -4.31 2.30
N ASP A 73 15.42 -4.56 1.90
CA ASP A 73 15.01 -5.87 1.35
C ASP A 73 15.76 -6.20 0.05
N ILE A 74 15.87 -5.24 -0.88
CA ILE A 74 16.64 -5.40 -2.12
C ILE A 74 18.12 -5.66 -1.83
N ALA A 75 18.72 -4.86 -0.93
CA ALA A 75 20.11 -5.01 -0.56
C ALA A 75 20.40 -6.41 0.01
N ASN A 76 19.58 -6.84 0.98
CA ASN A 76 19.74 -8.12 1.66
C ASN A 76 19.45 -9.32 0.74
N THR A 77 18.36 -9.27 -0.04
CA THR A 77 17.91 -10.40 -0.88
C THR A 77 18.81 -10.64 -2.09
N TYR A 78 19.36 -9.56 -2.66
CA TYR A 78 20.18 -9.67 -3.88
C TYR A 78 21.67 -9.41 -3.66
N GLY A 79 22.09 -9.07 -2.43
CA GLY A 79 23.49 -8.72 -2.13
C GLY A 79 23.94 -7.43 -2.83
N ILE A 80 23.04 -6.45 -2.93
CA ILE A 80 23.31 -5.16 -3.57
C ILE A 80 23.86 -4.20 -2.50
N ALA A 81 24.94 -3.50 -2.84
CA ALA A 81 25.52 -2.48 -1.98
C ALA A 81 24.52 -1.31 -1.80
N PRO A 82 24.24 -0.89 -0.55
CA PRO A 82 23.20 0.11 -0.27
C PRO A 82 23.40 1.44 -1.01
N GLU A 83 24.62 1.85 -1.27
CA GLU A 83 24.97 3.05 -2.02
C GLU A 83 24.53 3.04 -3.48
N LYS A 84 24.18 1.87 -4.02
CA LYS A 84 23.57 1.72 -5.35
C LYS A 84 22.06 1.87 -5.34
N ILE A 85 21.44 2.09 -4.18
CA ILE A 85 19.99 2.15 -4.06
C ILE A 85 19.59 3.56 -3.66
N THR A 86 18.88 4.24 -4.54
CA THR A 86 18.32 5.58 -4.26
C THR A 86 16.86 5.44 -3.91
N LEU A 87 16.49 6.02 -2.77
CA LEU A 87 15.12 6.09 -2.30
C LEU A 87 14.37 7.22 -3.02
N THR A 88 13.26 6.87 -3.65
CA THR A 88 12.32 7.79 -4.28
C THR A 88 10.91 7.42 -3.83
N TYR A 89 10.43 8.04 -2.76
CA TYR A 89 9.11 7.75 -2.22
C TYR A 89 8.02 7.89 -3.28
N ASN A 90 7.04 6.98 -3.25
CA ASN A 90 5.82 7.16 -4.04
C ASN A 90 4.95 8.28 -3.44
N ALA A 91 4.11 8.85 -4.29
CA ALA A 91 3.04 9.75 -3.92
C ALA A 91 1.76 9.38 -4.69
N PRO A 92 0.58 9.86 -4.29
CA PRO A 92 -0.62 9.77 -5.10
C PRO A 92 -0.41 10.41 -6.49
N GLN A 93 -1.14 9.94 -7.50
CA GLN A 93 -1.04 10.47 -8.86
C GLN A 93 -1.34 11.98 -8.93
N GLN A 94 -2.24 12.43 -8.09
CA GLN A 94 -2.57 13.84 -7.84
C GLN A 94 -2.73 14.04 -6.35
N GLN A 95 -2.53 15.27 -5.87
CA GLN A 95 -2.79 15.58 -4.47
C GLN A 95 -4.26 15.29 -4.16
N MET A 96 -4.47 14.44 -3.16
CA MET A 96 -5.80 14.07 -2.70
C MET A 96 -6.37 15.16 -1.79
N LYS A 97 -7.68 15.35 -1.85
CA LYS A 97 -8.40 16.29 -0.98
C LYS A 97 -9.64 15.60 -0.43
N ALA A 98 -10.02 15.95 0.79
CA ALA A 98 -11.28 15.46 1.32
C ALA A 98 -12.43 15.92 0.41
N GLY A 99 -13.11 14.96 -0.20
CA GLY A 99 -14.29 15.21 -1.01
C GLY A 99 -15.50 15.64 -0.17
N GLN A 100 -16.63 15.96 -0.83
CA GLN A 100 -17.88 16.22 -0.12
C GLN A 100 -18.34 14.98 0.61
N ILE A 101 -18.66 15.15 1.91
CA ILE A 101 -18.99 14.07 2.81
C ILE A 101 -20.47 14.12 3.09
N GLU A 102 -21.23 13.27 2.43
CA GLU A 102 -22.61 12.96 2.81
C GLU A 102 -22.64 11.55 3.38
N THR A 103 -22.74 11.43 4.70
CA THR A 103 -22.89 10.12 5.33
C THR A 103 -24.02 10.12 6.35
N SER A 104 -24.95 9.18 6.20
CA SER A 104 -26.00 8.92 7.17
C SER A 104 -25.51 8.15 8.39
N SER A 105 -24.34 7.51 8.33
CA SER A 105 -23.74 6.73 9.41
C SER A 105 -22.22 6.77 9.33
N PRO A 106 -21.50 6.76 10.47
CA PRO A 106 -20.04 6.68 10.48
C PRO A 106 -19.57 5.35 9.89
N TYR A 107 -18.35 5.34 9.32
CA TYR A 107 -17.80 4.12 8.74
C TYR A 107 -16.28 4.09 8.76
N PHE A 108 -15.72 2.87 8.79
CA PHE A 108 -14.34 2.59 8.41
C PHE A 108 -14.28 2.23 6.95
N CYS A 109 -13.13 2.45 6.30
CA CYS A 109 -12.98 2.02 4.92
C CYS A 109 -11.69 1.24 4.66
N ALA A 110 -11.71 0.40 3.63
CA ALA A 110 -10.55 -0.28 3.08
C ALA A 110 -10.59 -0.20 1.55
N VAL A 111 -9.41 -0.03 0.92
CA VAL A 111 -9.28 0.14 -0.53
C VAL A 111 -8.20 -0.78 -1.07
N GLY A 112 -8.49 -1.51 -2.14
CA GLY A 112 -7.51 -2.34 -2.84
C GLY A 112 -8.09 -3.61 -3.44
N ALA A 113 -7.28 -4.30 -4.25
CA ALA A 113 -7.65 -5.59 -4.81
C ALA A 113 -7.88 -6.63 -3.68
N LEU A 114 -8.93 -7.46 -3.82
CA LEU A 114 -9.22 -8.51 -2.85
C LEU A 114 -8.29 -9.71 -3.09
N THR A 115 -7.08 -9.62 -2.58
CA THR A 115 -6.02 -10.64 -2.73
C THR A 115 -5.52 -11.09 -1.36
N PRO A 116 -4.92 -12.29 -1.23
CA PRO A 116 -4.33 -12.77 0.03
C PRO A 116 -3.34 -11.77 0.63
N ARG A 117 -2.52 -11.12 -0.19
CA ARG A 117 -1.56 -10.10 0.23
C ARG A 117 -2.21 -8.92 0.97
N LYS A 118 -3.40 -8.50 0.53
CA LYS A 118 -4.15 -7.40 1.16
C LYS A 118 -4.81 -7.79 2.48
N ASN A 119 -4.82 -9.09 2.83
CA ASN A 119 -5.21 -9.64 4.13
C ASN A 119 -6.53 -9.09 4.69
N LEU A 120 -7.49 -8.81 3.82
CA LEU A 120 -8.78 -8.25 4.22
C LEU A 120 -9.54 -9.15 5.21
N ARG A 121 -9.23 -10.47 5.22
CA ARG A 121 -9.80 -11.44 6.17
C ARG A 121 -9.64 -11.03 7.63
N THR A 122 -8.44 -10.57 8.00
CA THR A 122 -8.18 -10.15 9.39
C THR A 122 -8.98 -8.90 9.74
N LEU A 123 -9.09 -7.93 8.83
CA LEU A 123 -9.91 -6.74 9.06
C LEU A 123 -11.39 -7.09 9.19
N LEU A 124 -11.92 -7.99 8.36
CA LEU A 124 -13.31 -8.45 8.44
C LEU A 124 -13.61 -9.07 9.81
N LEU A 125 -12.75 -9.98 10.27
CA LEU A 125 -12.90 -10.62 11.58
C LEU A 125 -12.72 -9.61 12.73
N GLY A 126 -11.75 -8.69 12.63
CA GLY A 126 -11.54 -7.62 13.61
C GLY A 126 -12.73 -6.69 13.72
N PHE A 127 -13.34 -6.32 12.59
CA PHE A 127 -14.55 -5.50 12.57
C PHE A 127 -15.77 -6.25 13.13
N ASP A 128 -15.99 -7.50 12.72
CA ASP A 128 -17.07 -8.35 13.25
C ASP A 128 -16.97 -8.50 14.76
N HIS A 129 -15.76 -8.72 15.27
CA HIS A 129 -15.48 -8.78 16.71
C HIS A 129 -15.71 -7.45 17.42
N TRP A 130 -15.29 -6.33 16.80
CA TRP A 130 -15.52 -4.99 17.33
C TRP A 130 -17.02 -4.67 17.43
N VAL A 131 -17.82 -4.98 16.42
CA VAL A 131 -19.29 -4.78 16.44
C VAL A 131 -19.92 -5.60 17.56
N ALA A 132 -19.51 -6.85 17.75
CA ALA A 132 -20.01 -7.70 18.81
C ALA A 132 -19.73 -7.12 20.21
N LYS A 133 -18.58 -6.49 20.42
CA LYS A 133 -18.20 -5.83 21.69
C LYS A 133 -18.87 -4.47 21.89
N HIS A 134 -19.30 -3.80 20.80
CA HIS A 134 -19.87 -2.47 20.82
C HIS A 134 -21.25 -2.41 20.13
N PRO A 135 -22.29 -3.06 20.69
CA PRO A 135 -23.58 -3.22 20.03
C PRO A 135 -24.34 -1.91 19.76
N THR A 136 -23.98 -0.83 20.47
CA THR A 136 -24.57 0.50 20.27
C THR A 136 -23.86 1.31 19.17
N ALA A 137 -22.68 0.88 18.73
CA ALA A 137 -21.97 1.55 17.65
C ALA A 137 -22.72 1.36 16.32
N THR A 138 -22.82 2.41 15.52
CA THR A 138 -23.56 2.39 14.24
C THR A 138 -22.63 2.31 13.01
N HIS A 139 -21.32 2.24 13.22
CA HIS A 139 -20.32 2.22 12.16
C HIS A 139 -20.54 1.05 11.19
N ARG A 140 -20.26 1.30 9.93
CA ARG A 140 -20.19 0.31 8.85
C ARG A 140 -18.73 0.11 8.42
N LEU A 141 -18.44 -0.97 7.71
CA LEU A 141 -17.16 -1.16 7.02
C LEU A 141 -17.40 -1.09 5.51
N LYS A 142 -16.85 -0.08 4.84
CA LYS A 142 -16.95 0.12 3.40
C LYS A 142 -15.69 -0.35 2.70
N ILE A 143 -15.83 -1.27 1.74
CA ILE A 143 -14.71 -1.89 1.05
C ILE A 143 -14.78 -1.56 -0.44
N ALA A 144 -13.81 -0.79 -0.92
CA ALA A 144 -13.64 -0.48 -2.34
C ALA A 144 -12.55 -1.36 -2.96
N GLY A 145 -12.93 -2.16 -3.94
CA GLY A 145 -12.03 -3.06 -4.65
C GLY A 145 -12.76 -4.22 -5.30
N VAL A 146 -12.02 -4.96 -6.11
CA VAL A 146 -12.55 -6.15 -6.80
C VAL A 146 -11.62 -7.34 -6.61
N ALA A 147 -12.20 -8.55 -6.60
CA ALA A 147 -11.44 -9.78 -6.64
C ALA A 147 -11.01 -10.05 -8.08
N HIS A 148 -9.73 -10.33 -8.29
CA HIS A 148 -9.20 -10.73 -9.59
C HIS A 148 -9.18 -12.26 -9.77
N PHE A 149 -9.30 -13.00 -8.66
CA PHE A 149 -9.36 -14.47 -8.65
C PHE A 149 -10.14 -14.95 -7.42
N LYS A 150 -10.58 -16.21 -7.45
CA LYS A 150 -11.29 -16.82 -6.32
C LYS A 150 -10.30 -17.12 -5.19
N ASP A 151 -10.63 -16.68 -3.97
CA ASP A 151 -9.93 -17.04 -2.74
C ASP A 151 -10.90 -17.78 -1.80
N PRO A 152 -10.89 -19.13 -1.79
CA PRO A 152 -11.80 -19.91 -0.95
C PRO A 152 -11.71 -19.59 0.54
N ALA A 153 -10.50 -19.24 1.02
CA ALA A 153 -10.32 -18.89 2.42
C ALA A 153 -10.96 -17.53 2.75
N PHE A 154 -10.93 -16.58 1.80
CA PHE A 154 -11.65 -15.33 1.92
C PHE A 154 -13.15 -15.52 1.96
N GLU A 155 -13.71 -16.35 1.06
CA GLU A 155 -15.15 -16.64 1.03
C GLU A 155 -15.60 -17.37 2.31
N THR A 156 -14.78 -18.27 2.85
CA THR A 156 -15.07 -18.93 4.13
C THR A 156 -15.20 -17.91 5.27
N VAL A 157 -14.27 -16.97 5.38
CA VAL A 157 -14.33 -15.89 6.40
C VAL A 157 -15.57 -15.02 6.16
N ARG A 158 -15.78 -14.55 4.93
CA ARG A 158 -16.91 -13.69 4.59
C ARG A 158 -18.26 -14.33 4.97
N ASN A 159 -18.42 -15.63 4.74
CA ASN A 159 -19.65 -16.37 5.04
C ASN A 159 -19.80 -16.68 6.55
N SER A 160 -18.75 -16.57 7.35
CA SER A 160 -18.80 -16.81 8.81
C SER A 160 -19.12 -15.57 9.64
N LEU A 161 -19.13 -14.38 9.04
CA LEU A 161 -19.35 -13.12 9.75
C LEU A 161 -20.76 -13.03 10.30
N LYS A 162 -20.87 -12.62 11.57
CA LYS A 162 -22.16 -12.44 12.27
C LYS A 162 -22.81 -11.10 11.91
N HIS A 163 -22.02 -10.10 11.55
CA HIS A 163 -22.47 -8.73 11.25
C HIS A 163 -22.17 -8.36 9.77
N ALA A 164 -22.34 -9.33 8.85
CA ALA A 164 -22.12 -9.13 7.42
C ALA A 164 -23.01 -8.02 6.82
N ASP A 165 -24.19 -7.78 7.42
CA ASP A 165 -25.11 -6.69 7.08
C ASP A 165 -24.51 -5.29 7.32
N ARG A 166 -23.44 -5.18 8.13
CA ARG A 166 -22.70 -3.94 8.41
C ARG A 166 -21.54 -3.69 7.43
N ILE A 167 -21.38 -4.52 6.40
CA ILE A 167 -20.27 -4.44 5.44
C ILE A 167 -20.79 -4.08 4.06
N ASP A 168 -20.30 -2.97 3.51
CA ASP A 168 -20.66 -2.47 2.17
C ASP A 168 -19.56 -2.77 1.17
N TRP A 169 -19.87 -3.51 0.12
CA TRP A 169 -18.96 -3.83 -0.98
C TRP A 169 -19.20 -2.85 -2.13
N LEU A 170 -18.29 -1.90 -2.34
CA LEU A 170 -18.49 -0.77 -3.25
C LEU A 170 -17.97 -1.02 -4.68
N GLY A 171 -17.28 -2.17 -4.89
CA GLY A 171 -16.61 -2.39 -6.16
C GLY A 171 -15.45 -1.42 -6.39
N ARG A 172 -15.13 -1.14 -7.65
CA ARG A 172 -14.03 -0.22 -8.01
C ARG A 172 -14.49 1.24 -7.93
N LEU A 173 -13.74 2.03 -7.19
CA LEU A 173 -13.91 3.48 -7.13
C LEU A 173 -12.68 4.18 -7.71
N SER A 174 -12.84 5.42 -8.15
CA SER A 174 -11.77 6.29 -8.67
C SER A 174 -12.11 7.76 -8.49
N GLY A 175 -11.08 8.61 -8.52
CA GLY A 175 -11.23 10.05 -8.49
C GLY A 175 -12.05 10.56 -7.30
N PRO A 176 -13.02 11.49 -7.54
CA PRO A 176 -13.78 12.12 -6.47
C PRO A 176 -14.55 11.16 -5.56
N ALA A 177 -14.99 10.00 -6.08
CA ALA A 177 -15.67 8.99 -5.28
C ALA A 177 -14.73 8.36 -4.25
N LEU A 178 -13.45 8.17 -4.61
CA LEU A 178 -12.43 7.66 -3.72
C LEU A 178 -12.04 8.70 -2.66
N GLU A 179 -11.90 9.97 -3.06
CA GLU A 179 -11.66 11.10 -2.14
C GLU A 179 -12.79 11.24 -1.12
N SER A 180 -14.05 11.13 -1.56
CA SER A 180 -15.22 11.15 -0.67
C SER A 180 -15.24 9.94 0.28
N LEU A 181 -14.85 8.75 -0.20
CA LEU A 181 -14.75 7.56 0.64
C LEU A 181 -13.71 7.76 1.76
N TYR A 182 -12.52 8.26 1.43
CA TYR A 182 -11.49 8.53 2.44
C TYR A 182 -11.95 9.65 3.39
N GLY A 183 -12.24 10.82 2.88
CA GLY A 183 -12.53 12.02 3.68
C GLY A 183 -13.71 11.84 4.64
N GLY A 184 -14.74 11.06 4.24
CA GLY A 184 -15.93 10.74 5.04
C GLY A 184 -15.74 9.63 6.06
N SER A 185 -14.64 8.86 5.99
CA SER A 185 -14.46 7.73 6.89
C SER A 185 -13.94 8.15 8.28
N THR A 186 -14.31 7.38 9.30
CA THR A 186 -13.70 7.47 10.62
C THR A 186 -12.23 7.10 10.56
N ALA A 187 -11.90 6.03 9.83
CA ALA A 187 -10.52 5.66 9.54
C ALA A 187 -10.43 4.84 8.25
N TYR A 188 -9.29 4.94 7.59
CA TYR A 188 -8.86 4.03 6.56
C TYR A 188 -8.05 2.88 7.17
N CYS A 189 -8.38 1.64 6.81
CA CYS A 189 -7.76 0.43 7.33
C CYS A 189 -6.97 -0.29 6.23
N MET A 190 -5.66 -0.52 6.47
CA MET A 190 -4.77 -1.24 5.55
C MET A 190 -4.17 -2.49 6.21
N PRO A 191 -4.86 -3.63 6.17
CA PRO A 191 -4.43 -4.85 6.84
C PRO A 191 -3.39 -5.66 6.06
N SER A 192 -2.77 -5.08 5.03
CA SER A 192 -1.88 -5.79 4.11
C SER A 192 -0.77 -6.55 4.83
N ALA A 193 -0.50 -7.78 4.36
CA ALA A 193 0.57 -8.62 4.89
C ALA A 193 1.97 -8.14 4.46
N MET A 194 2.06 -7.45 3.32
CA MET A 194 3.29 -6.87 2.81
C MET A 194 2.98 -5.79 1.79
N GLU A 195 3.69 -4.67 1.85
CA GLU A 195 3.63 -3.58 0.86
C GLU A 195 5.03 -2.99 0.63
N GLY A 196 5.31 -2.63 -0.61
CA GLY A 196 6.52 -1.87 -0.94
C GLY A 196 6.42 -0.40 -0.52
N PHE A 197 5.17 0.14 -0.39
CA PHE A 197 4.95 1.51 0.06
C PHE A 197 3.57 1.69 0.72
N GLY A 198 2.48 1.57 -0.02
CA GLY A 198 1.13 1.79 0.49
C GLY A 198 0.53 3.12 0.03
N ILE A 199 0.49 3.37 -1.27
CA ILE A 199 -0.12 4.59 -1.85
C ILE A 199 -1.49 4.90 -1.24
N PRO A 200 -2.43 3.93 -1.06
CA PRO A 200 -3.72 4.21 -0.44
C PRO A 200 -3.67 4.77 0.99
N LEU A 201 -2.61 4.49 1.77
CA LEU A 201 -2.41 5.15 3.06
C LEU A 201 -2.15 6.64 2.89
N VAL A 202 -1.27 6.99 1.95
CA VAL A 202 -0.94 8.39 1.68
C VAL A 202 -2.16 9.13 1.13
N GLU A 203 -2.92 8.50 0.22
CA GLU A 203 -4.19 9.05 -0.29
C GLU A 203 -5.16 9.37 0.86
N ALA A 204 -5.37 8.43 1.77
CA ALA A 204 -6.24 8.63 2.93
C ALA A 204 -5.69 9.72 3.86
N MET A 205 -4.39 9.73 4.14
CA MET A 205 -3.75 10.74 4.99
C MET A 205 -3.85 12.15 4.37
N GLN A 206 -3.68 12.33 3.07
CA GLN A 206 -3.86 13.61 2.38
C GLN A 206 -5.32 14.09 2.42
N CYS A 207 -6.28 13.17 2.48
CA CYS A 207 -7.69 13.49 2.75
C CYS A 207 -7.97 13.85 4.23
N GLY A 208 -6.95 13.93 5.07
CA GLY A 208 -7.10 14.15 6.51
C GLY A 208 -7.84 13.01 7.21
N THR A 209 -7.68 11.78 6.73
CA THR A 209 -8.33 10.59 7.28
C THR A 209 -7.38 9.88 8.23
N ALA A 210 -7.82 9.56 9.45
CA ALA A 210 -7.08 8.73 10.38
C ALA A 210 -6.81 7.34 9.78
N VAL A 211 -5.66 6.73 10.09
CA VAL A 211 -5.25 5.46 9.48
C VAL A 211 -4.92 4.39 10.50
N ILE A 212 -5.30 3.16 10.19
CA ILE A 212 -4.88 1.95 10.90
C ILE A 212 -4.20 1.04 9.88
N ALA A 213 -2.98 0.60 10.15
CA ALA A 213 -2.25 -0.26 9.22
C ALA A 213 -1.56 -1.43 9.94
N SER A 214 -1.28 -2.49 9.20
CA SER A 214 -0.44 -3.58 9.71
C SER A 214 0.95 -3.08 10.05
N LYS A 215 1.49 -3.51 11.20
CA LYS A 215 2.85 -3.21 11.66
C LYS A 215 3.85 -4.13 10.96
N ASN A 216 4.05 -3.90 9.68
CA ASN A 216 5.01 -4.66 8.87
C ASN A 216 5.49 -3.85 7.68
N SER A 217 6.54 -4.36 7.01
CA SER A 217 7.06 -3.85 5.72
C SER A 217 7.14 -2.31 5.68
N ALA A 218 6.96 -1.71 4.53
CA ALA A 218 6.97 -0.26 4.37
C ALA A 218 5.81 0.47 5.09
N LEU A 219 4.75 -0.24 5.51
CA LEU A 219 3.61 0.38 6.19
C LEU A 219 4.03 1.06 7.49
N THR A 220 4.95 0.45 8.24
CA THR A 220 5.49 1.02 9.49
C THR A 220 6.20 2.35 9.23
N GLU A 221 6.98 2.43 8.17
CA GLU A 221 7.69 3.64 7.75
C GLU A 221 6.72 4.71 7.24
N VAL A 222 5.76 4.33 6.38
CA VAL A 222 4.82 5.27 5.77
C VAL A 222 3.90 5.90 6.80
N VAL A 223 3.36 5.11 7.73
CA VAL A 223 2.50 5.61 8.81
C VAL A 223 3.32 6.39 9.85
N GLY A 224 4.49 5.91 10.24
CA GLY A 224 5.28 6.52 11.30
C GLY A 224 4.48 6.64 12.61
N ASN A 225 4.34 7.87 13.11
CA ASN A 225 3.56 8.20 14.32
C ASN A 225 2.19 8.84 14.00
N ALA A 226 1.76 8.78 12.75
CA ALA A 226 0.55 9.46 12.28
C ALA A 226 -0.70 8.57 12.24
N GLY A 227 -0.61 7.33 12.70
CA GLY A 227 -1.72 6.38 12.74
C GLY A 227 -1.44 5.22 13.68
N LEU A 228 -2.39 4.29 13.78
CA LEU A 228 -2.24 3.09 14.59
C LEU A 228 -1.61 1.97 13.77
N LEU A 229 -0.58 1.36 14.35
CA LEU A 229 0.12 0.20 13.78
C LEU A 229 -0.20 -1.04 14.62
N VAL A 230 -0.78 -2.04 14.00
CA VAL A 230 -1.30 -3.25 14.66
C VAL A 230 -0.68 -4.52 14.05
N SER A 231 -0.60 -5.58 14.83
CA SER A 231 -0.11 -6.88 14.35
C SER A 231 -0.97 -7.38 13.19
N THR A 232 -0.33 -7.81 12.12
CA THR A 232 -0.96 -8.10 10.83
C THR A 232 -2.12 -9.08 10.91
N TYR A 233 -2.02 -10.09 11.80
CA TYR A 233 -3.00 -11.18 11.88
C TYR A 233 -3.74 -11.23 13.22
N ASP A 234 -3.57 -10.25 14.10
CA ASP A 234 -4.19 -10.21 15.41
C ASP A 234 -5.57 -9.53 15.36
N ILE A 235 -6.63 -10.33 15.42
CA ILE A 235 -8.03 -9.89 15.34
C ILE A 235 -8.40 -8.98 16.53
N GLU A 236 -7.89 -9.27 17.72
CA GLU A 236 -8.17 -8.51 18.94
C GLU A 236 -7.52 -7.13 18.86
N GLU A 237 -6.29 -7.06 18.38
CA GLU A 237 -5.56 -5.80 18.21
C GLU A 237 -6.23 -4.91 17.15
N TRP A 238 -6.71 -5.50 16.03
CA TRP A 238 -7.51 -4.78 15.04
C TRP A 238 -8.81 -4.24 15.66
N SER A 239 -9.53 -5.06 16.43
CA SER A 239 -10.75 -4.64 17.13
C SER A 239 -10.48 -3.49 18.11
N ALA A 240 -9.40 -3.58 18.90
CA ALA A 240 -9.00 -2.55 19.85
C ALA A 240 -8.62 -1.23 19.14
N ALA A 241 -7.90 -1.31 18.02
CA ALA A 241 -7.52 -0.14 17.23
C ALA A 241 -8.73 0.57 16.62
N LEU A 242 -9.73 -0.16 16.13
CA LEU A 242 -11.00 0.41 15.67
C LEU A 242 -11.69 1.19 16.78
N GLN A 243 -11.69 0.67 18.03
CA GLN A 243 -12.24 1.37 19.17
C GLN A 243 -11.43 2.62 19.52
N GLN A 244 -10.11 2.51 19.63
CA GLN A 244 -9.24 3.62 19.98
C GLN A 244 -9.38 4.78 18.98
N ILE A 245 -9.35 4.49 17.69
CA ILE A 245 -9.41 5.54 16.66
C ILE A 245 -10.77 6.23 16.61
N THR A 246 -11.82 5.58 17.08
CA THR A 246 -13.16 6.18 17.20
C THR A 246 -13.20 7.22 18.32
N THR A 247 -12.50 7.01 19.42
CA THR A 247 -12.48 7.90 20.58
C THR A 247 -11.47 9.06 20.43
N GLU A 248 -10.38 8.84 19.70
CA GLU A 248 -9.26 9.80 19.54
C GLU A 248 -9.19 10.37 18.10
N ASN A 249 -10.26 10.33 17.36
CA ASN A 249 -10.27 10.55 15.89
C ASN A 249 -9.63 11.86 15.45
N SER A 250 -9.93 12.98 16.12
CA SER A 250 -9.42 14.31 15.73
C SER A 250 -7.90 14.39 15.77
N ILE A 251 -7.27 13.81 16.79
CA ILE A 251 -5.79 13.79 16.93
C ILE A 251 -5.16 13.00 15.80
N TRP A 252 -5.72 11.83 15.48
CA TRP A 252 -5.19 10.98 14.42
C TRP A 252 -5.38 11.57 13.03
N ARG A 253 -6.49 12.29 12.79
CA ARG A 253 -6.75 12.99 11.52
C ARG A 253 -5.74 14.12 11.28
N GLU A 254 -5.44 14.91 12.30
CA GLU A 254 -4.44 15.99 12.20
C GLU A 254 -3.04 15.44 11.90
N ARG A 255 -2.60 14.43 12.63
CA ARG A 255 -1.30 13.78 12.39
C ARG A 255 -1.22 13.14 11.00
N ALA A 256 -2.29 12.49 10.57
CA ALA A 256 -2.37 11.88 9.25
C ALA A 256 -2.18 12.91 8.14
N LEU A 257 -2.88 14.05 8.21
CA LEU A 257 -2.75 15.12 7.21
C LEU A 257 -1.32 15.64 7.11
N GLN A 258 -0.69 15.97 8.23
CA GLN A 258 0.71 16.43 8.27
C GLN A 258 1.67 15.38 7.68
N ARG A 259 1.43 14.09 7.94
CA ARG A 259 2.25 13.00 7.39
C ARG A 259 2.01 12.80 5.91
N GLY A 260 0.77 12.90 5.45
CA GLY A 260 0.39 12.74 4.03
C GLY A 260 1.07 13.76 3.13
N ASP A 261 1.20 15.01 3.56
CA ASP A 261 1.83 16.10 2.81
C ASP A 261 3.35 15.92 2.63
N PHE A 262 3.99 15.10 3.49
CA PHE A 262 5.40 14.75 3.32
C PHE A 262 5.66 14.00 2.02
N PHE A 263 4.73 13.18 1.55
CA PHE A 263 4.89 12.35 0.36
C PHE A 263 4.39 13.08 -0.89
N ASN A 264 5.32 13.61 -1.68
CA ASN A 264 5.01 14.35 -2.91
C ASN A 264 6.03 14.01 -4.02
N TRP A 265 5.62 14.22 -5.26
CA TRP A 265 6.45 13.90 -6.42
C TRP A 265 7.64 14.84 -6.59
N GLU A 266 7.59 16.06 -6.07
CA GLU A 266 8.69 17.04 -6.12
C GLU A 266 9.93 16.51 -5.38
N GLN A 267 9.74 15.96 -4.19
CA GLN A 267 10.84 15.34 -3.42
C GLN A 267 11.39 14.10 -4.11
N SER A 268 10.53 13.25 -4.66
CA SER A 268 10.93 12.05 -5.39
C SER A 268 11.70 12.39 -6.67
N ALA A 269 11.25 13.39 -7.42
CA ALA A 269 11.93 13.89 -8.60
C ALA A 269 13.29 14.50 -8.26
N ALA A 270 13.38 15.28 -7.19
CA ALA A 270 14.64 15.84 -6.73
C ALA A 270 15.68 14.76 -6.38
N ALA A 271 15.25 13.70 -5.67
CA ALA A 271 16.10 12.55 -5.36
C ALA A 271 16.56 11.81 -6.62
N PHE A 272 15.65 11.64 -7.59
CA PHE A 272 15.95 11.02 -8.88
C PHE A 272 16.97 11.85 -9.68
N ILE A 273 16.74 13.17 -9.82
CA ILE A 273 17.62 14.08 -10.57
C ILE A 273 19.02 14.10 -9.96
N LYS A 274 19.12 14.12 -8.63
CA LYS A 274 20.43 14.10 -7.93
C LYS A 274 21.25 12.84 -8.22
N ALA A 275 20.62 11.75 -8.59
CA ALA A 275 21.28 10.50 -8.94
C ALA A 275 21.73 10.43 -10.42
N LEU A 276 21.28 11.37 -11.28
CA LEU A 276 21.68 11.41 -12.68
C LEU A 276 23.21 11.71 -12.79
N PRO A 277 23.90 11.06 -13.74
CA PRO A 277 25.28 11.41 -14.02
C PRO A 277 25.37 12.85 -14.57
N GLU A 278 26.48 13.53 -14.22
CA GLU A 278 26.82 14.86 -14.75
C GLU A 278 26.98 14.86 -16.26
#